data_6c94d0a6639e968b6faecf29c3a4214c
#
_entry.id   6c94d0a6639e968b6faecf29c3a4214c
#
_cell.length_a   1.000
_cell.length_b   1.000
_cell.length_c   1.000
_cell.angle_alpha   90.00
_cell.angle_beta   90.00
_cell.angle_gamma   90.00
#
_symmetry.space_group_name_H-M   'P 1'
#
loop_
_entity.id
_entity.type
_entity.pdbx_description
1 polymer ?
#
loop_
_entity_poly.entity_id
_entity_poly.type
_entity_poly.pdbx_seq_one_letter_code
_entity_poly.pdbx_strand_id
1 'polypeptide(L)'
;MILKSYFIIIFSLVLLSCTKDQLINTQKKIVFEDASIAELEKPSIDLVKTTNKANEALEFAKSKKLSTEICILIDMSLHSGVNRFIVWDFKSQKTLGNYLVGHGCGINSWSKDESKDQPKFSNEDGSHLSSLGKYNLSSV
;
A
#
# COMPACT_ATOMS: atom_id res chain seq x y z
N MET A 1 -61.57 46.54 -38.58
CA MET A 1 -60.87 46.49 -37.31
C MET A 1 -60.71 45.06 -36.86
N ILE A 2 -60.02 44.21 -37.66
CA ILE A 2 -59.70 42.79 -37.35
C ILE A 2 -58.38 42.50 -38.05
N LEU A 3 -57.26 42.90 -37.46
CA LEU A 3 -55.95 42.55 -38.00
C LEU A 3 -54.86 42.66 -36.91
N LYS A 4 -55.13 42.04 -35.77
CA LYS A 4 -54.11 42.06 -34.68
C LYS A 4 -53.95 40.72 -33.96
N SER A 5 -54.52 39.64 -34.44
CA SER A 5 -54.50 38.36 -33.65
C SER A 5 -53.74 37.20 -34.30
N TYR A 6 -53.04 37.40 -35.42
CA TYR A 6 -52.34 36.26 -36.09
C TYR A 6 -50.82 36.32 -36.04
N PHE A 7 -50.25 37.26 -35.31
CA PHE A 7 -48.77 37.41 -35.28
C PHE A 7 -48.08 36.77 -34.08
N ILE A 8 -48.85 36.22 -33.15
CA ILE A 8 -48.31 35.64 -31.91
C ILE A 8 -48.13 34.11 -31.96
N ILE A 9 -48.75 33.43 -32.89
CA ILE A 9 -48.74 31.91 -32.92
C ILE A 9 -47.55 31.36 -33.73
N ILE A 10 -46.89 32.14 -34.57
CA ILE A 10 -45.80 31.64 -35.41
C ILE A 10 -44.43 31.66 -34.69
N PHE A 11 -44.29 32.40 -33.58
CA PHE A 11 -43.04 32.52 -32.85
C PHE A 11 -42.79 31.41 -31.80
N SER A 12 -43.79 30.58 -31.53
CA SER A 12 -43.69 29.53 -30.51
C SER A 12 -43.27 28.13 -31.06
N LEU A 13 -43.13 27.99 -32.37
CA LEU A 13 -42.82 26.70 -32.98
C LEU A 13 -41.39 26.50 -33.44
N VAL A 14 -40.49 27.49 -33.24
CA VAL A 14 -39.09 27.46 -33.69
C VAL A 14 -38.11 27.12 -32.57
N LEU A 15 -38.56 27.05 -31.32
CA LEU A 15 -37.65 26.78 -30.17
C LEU A 15 -37.64 25.31 -29.70
N LEU A 16 -38.25 24.37 -30.38
CA LEU A 16 -38.28 22.95 -29.93
C LEU A 16 -37.47 22.02 -30.84
N SER A 17 -36.57 22.52 -31.70
CA SER A 17 -35.81 21.67 -32.61
C SER A 17 -34.31 21.72 -32.40
N CYS A 18 -33.82 22.12 -31.23
CA CYS A 18 -32.36 22.25 -31.06
C CYS A 18 -31.84 21.73 -29.71
N THR A 19 -32.25 20.55 -29.28
CA THR A 19 -31.66 19.97 -28.06
C THR A 19 -31.49 18.44 -28.06
N LYS A 20 -31.51 17.76 -29.20
CA LYS A 20 -31.22 16.31 -29.20
C LYS A 20 -29.92 15.88 -29.84
N ASP A 21 -29.25 16.73 -30.58
CA ASP A 21 -28.02 16.32 -31.29
C ASP A 21 -26.70 16.79 -30.67
N GLN A 22 -26.72 17.49 -29.57
CA GLN A 22 -25.50 17.91 -28.89
C GLN A 22 -25.05 17.01 -27.71
N LEU A 23 -25.83 16.00 -27.35
CA LEU A 23 -25.51 15.08 -26.24
C LEU A 23 -24.86 13.76 -26.65
N ILE A 24 -24.64 13.54 -27.95
CA ILE A 24 -24.12 12.25 -28.46
C ILE A 24 -22.63 12.32 -28.85
N ASN A 25 -21.99 13.48 -28.85
CA ASN A 25 -20.63 13.61 -29.37
C ASN A 25 -19.56 13.99 -28.35
N THR A 26 -19.81 13.81 -27.05
CA THR A 26 -18.78 13.98 -26.02
C THR A 26 -18.52 12.68 -25.23
N GLN A 27 -18.91 11.56 -25.76
CA GLN A 27 -18.23 10.32 -25.44
C GLN A 27 -16.95 10.27 -26.29
N LYS A 28 -15.97 11.11 -25.95
CA LYS A 28 -14.61 10.88 -26.33
C LYS A 28 -14.28 9.51 -25.76
N LYS A 29 -14.36 8.49 -26.62
CA LYS A 29 -13.89 7.15 -26.33
C LYS A 29 -12.47 7.33 -25.83
N ILE A 30 -12.28 7.27 -24.51
CA ILE A 30 -10.98 7.09 -23.91
C ILE A 30 -10.62 5.67 -24.36
N VAL A 31 -9.99 5.57 -25.51
CA VAL A 31 -9.23 4.39 -25.88
C VAL A 31 -8.10 4.42 -24.85
N PHE A 32 -8.27 3.64 -23.80
CA PHE A 32 -7.12 3.15 -23.08
C PHE A 32 -6.35 2.35 -24.14
N GLU A 33 -5.40 3.00 -24.79
CA GLU A 33 -4.34 2.30 -25.44
C GLU A 33 -3.85 1.31 -24.38
N ASP A 34 -3.95 0.06 -24.70
CA ASP A 34 -3.46 -1.06 -23.91
C ASP A 34 -1.93 -0.93 -23.87
N ALA A 35 -1.47 0.13 -23.20
CA ALA A 35 -0.11 0.16 -22.73
C ALA A 35 -0.07 -1.05 -21.80
N SER A 36 0.55 -2.13 -22.29
CA SER A 36 0.92 -3.26 -21.48
C SER A 36 1.49 -2.70 -20.20
N ILE A 37 0.65 -2.65 -19.17
CA ILE A 37 1.10 -2.38 -17.80
C ILE A 37 2.01 -3.58 -17.58
N ALA A 38 3.31 -3.36 -17.80
CA ALA A 38 4.32 -4.28 -17.32
C ALA A 38 3.93 -4.44 -15.86
N GLU A 39 3.42 -5.60 -15.51
CA GLU A 39 2.97 -5.91 -14.16
C GLU A 39 4.21 -5.70 -13.30
N LEU A 40 4.27 -4.52 -12.69
CA LEU A 40 5.34 -4.16 -11.77
C LEU A 40 5.30 -5.24 -10.71
N GLU A 41 6.28 -6.15 -10.76
CA GLU A 41 6.38 -7.22 -9.79
C GLU A 41 6.27 -6.58 -8.41
N LYS A 42 5.18 -6.89 -7.71
CA LYS A 42 4.98 -6.38 -6.37
C LYS A 42 6.16 -6.86 -5.54
N PRO A 43 6.88 -5.98 -4.84
CA PRO A 43 7.98 -6.38 -3.99
C PRO A 43 7.49 -7.48 -3.05
N SER A 44 8.09 -8.64 -3.15
CA SER A 44 7.72 -9.84 -2.39
C SER A 44 8.83 -10.19 -1.41
N ILE A 45 8.49 -11.03 -0.43
CA ILE A 45 9.45 -11.54 0.54
C ILE A 45 10.41 -12.48 -0.18
N ASP A 46 11.70 -12.23 -0.04
CA ASP A 46 12.76 -13.15 -0.46
C ASP A 46 12.83 -14.34 0.50
N LEU A 47 12.37 -15.51 0.03
CA LEU A 47 12.35 -16.74 0.84
C LEU A 47 13.75 -17.24 1.21
N VAL A 48 14.75 -17.06 0.36
CA VAL A 48 16.13 -17.46 0.65
C VAL A 48 16.70 -16.60 1.77
N LYS A 49 16.57 -15.29 1.67
CA LYS A 49 16.95 -14.34 2.71
C LYS A 49 16.23 -14.64 4.02
N THR A 50 14.92 -14.89 3.95
CA THR A 50 14.08 -15.20 5.11
C THR A 50 14.54 -16.49 5.81
N THR A 51 14.77 -17.55 5.06
CA THR A 51 15.25 -18.85 5.61
C THR A 51 16.61 -18.70 6.28
N ASN A 52 17.53 -17.98 5.65
CA ASN A 52 18.86 -17.73 6.24
C ASN A 52 18.73 -16.94 7.57
N LYS A 53 17.88 -15.91 7.61
CA LYS A 53 17.62 -15.15 8.84
C LYS A 53 16.90 -15.97 9.91
N ALA A 54 16.02 -16.86 9.53
CA ALA A 54 15.38 -17.80 10.46
C ALA A 54 16.40 -18.76 11.09
N ASN A 55 17.33 -19.27 10.32
CA ASN A 55 18.40 -20.14 10.84
C ASN A 55 19.31 -19.37 11.82
N GLU A 56 19.71 -18.14 11.50
CA GLU A 56 20.45 -17.27 12.42
C GLU A 56 19.66 -17.01 13.72
N ALA A 57 18.32 -16.81 13.60
CA ALA A 57 17.45 -16.61 14.75
C ALA A 57 17.34 -17.88 15.62
N LEU A 58 17.27 -19.06 15.00
CA LEU A 58 17.26 -20.33 15.72
C LEU A 58 18.53 -20.55 16.56
N GLU A 59 19.70 -20.30 15.96
CA GLU A 59 20.97 -20.41 16.68
C GLU A 59 21.06 -19.38 17.83
N PHE A 60 20.58 -18.19 17.62
CA PHE A 60 20.48 -17.19 18.69
C PHE A 60 19.53 -17.66 19.81
N ALA A 61 18.33 -18.18 19.46
CA ALA A 61 17.36 -18.69 20.44
C ALA A 61 17.97 -19.82 21.29
N LYS A 62 18.65 -20.80 20.65
CA LYS A 62 19.37 -21.87 21.35
C LYS A 62 20.43 -21.34 22.32
N SER A 63 21.24 -20.38 21.85
CA SER A 63 22.33 -19.82 22.66
C SER A 63 21.81 -19.07 23.90
N LYS A 64 20.62 -18.52 23.82
CA LYS A 64 19.95 -17.77 24.91
C LYS A 64 18.92 -18.58 25.69
N LYS A 65 18.77 -19.88 25.36
CA LYS A 65 17.76 -20.76 25.97
C LYS A 65 16.32 -20.24 25.83
N LEU A 66 16.02 -19.62 24.70
CA LEU A 66 14.68 -19.14 24.34
C LEU A 66 13.88 -20.24 23.66
N SER A 67 12.58 -20.02 23.45
CA SER A 67 11.75 -20.92 22.67
C SER A 67 12.32 -21.12 21.26
N THR A 68 12.29 -22.36 20.79
CA THR A 68 12.70 -22.76 19.45
C THR A 68 11.51 -23.24 18.62
N GLU A 69 10.30 -22.80 18.94
CA GLU A 69 9.10 -23.13 18.19
C GLU A 69 8.88 -22.18 17.03
N ILE A 70 8.82 -20.89 17.33
CA ILE A 70 8.60 -19.83 16.35
C ILE A 70 9.56 -18.67 16.55
N CYS A 71 9.78 -17.90 15.49
CA CYS A 71 10.33 -16.54 15.60
C CYS A 71 9.53 -15.57 14.74
N ILE A 72 9.74 -14.28 15.03
CA ILE A 72 9.23 -13.19 14.24
C ILE A 72 10.41 -12.55 13.51
N LEU A 73 10.30 -12.45 12.18
CA LEU A 73 11.26 -11.73 11.33
C LEU A 73 10.58 -10.53 10.72
N ILE A 74 11.24 -9.38 10.77
CA ILE A 74 10.73 -8.16 10.15
C ILE A 74 11.78 -7.66 9.16
N ASP A 75 11.47 -7.72 7.87
CA ASP A 75 12.35 -7.20 6.84
C ASP A 75 12.11 -5.71 6.61
N MET A 76 12.84 -4.89 7.36
CA MET A 76 12.73 -3.44 7.28
C MET A 76 13.34 -2.83 6.00
N SER A 77 13.98 -3.64 5.14
CA SER A 77 14.41 -3.19 3.81
C SER A 77 13.26 -3.12 2.79
N LEU A 78 12.14 -3.76 3.08
CA LEU A 78 10.94 -3.70 2.26
C LEU A 78 10.08 -2.50 2.65
N HIS A 79 9.35 -1.95 1.69
CA HIS A 79 8.38 -0.87 1.92
C HIS A 79 7.31 -1.30 2.94
N SER A 80 6.82 -0.36 3.78
CA SER A 80 5.82 -0.65 4.83
C SER A 80 4.46 -1.13 4.30
N GLY A 81 4.17 -0.94 3.03
CA GLY A 81 2.98 -1.49 2.35
C GLY A 81 3.11 -2.96 1.94
N VAL A 82 4.25 -3.60 2.19
CA VAL A 82 4.47 -5.02 1.95
C VAL A 82 4.28 -5.78 3.27
N ASN A 83 3.76 -7.00 3.20
CA ASN A 83 3.60 -7.87 4.37
C ASN A 83 4.97 -8.38 4.86
N ARG A 84 5.78 -7.50 5.44
CA ARG A 84 7.18 -7.69 5.83
C ARG A 84 7.39 -8.21 7.26
N PHE A 85 6.31 -8.38 8.03
CA PHE A 85 6.31 -9.03 9.35
C PHE A 85 5.98 -10.50 9.14
N ILE A 86 6.92 -11.40 9.41
CA ILE A 86 6.88 -12.81 9.10
C ILE A 86 6.88 -13.61 10.40
N VAL A 87 5.88 -14.46 10.60
CA VAL A 87 5.88 -15.46 11.65
C VAL A 87 6.41 -16.76 11.07
N TRP A 88 7.54 -17.21 11.57
CA TRP A 88 8.26 -18.38 11.06
C TRP A 88 8.23 -19.53 12.06
N ASP A 89 7.89 -20.71 11.57
CA ASP A 89 7.94 -21.97 12.34
C ASP A 89 9.27 -22.65 12.10
N PHE A 90 10.05 -22.83 13.16
CA PHE A 90 11.34 -23.49 13.09
C PHE A 90 11.25 -24.97 12.77
N LYS A 91 10.18 -25.66 13.20
CA LYS A 91 10.01 -27.08 12.98
C LYS A 91 9.70 -27.43 11.54
N SER A 92 8.74 -26.74 10.95
CA SER A 92 8.32 -26.97 9.56
C SER A 92 9.19 -26.22 8.55
N GLN A 93 10.05 -25.28 9.00
CA GLN A 93 10.84 -24.40 8.15
C GLN A 93 9.96 -23.60 7.18
N LYS A 94 8.82 -23.10 7.65
CA LYS A 94 7.82 -22.39 6.84
C LYS A 94 7.30 -21.14 7.53
N THR A 95 6.82 -20.24 6.72
CA THR A 95 6.05 -19.09 7.18
C THR A 95 4.65 -19.53 7.61
N LEU A 96 4.24 -19.19 8.83
CA LEU A 96 2.88 -19.36 9.33
C LEU A 96 1.95 -18.21 8.91
N GLY A 97 2.49 -17.02 8.74
CA GLY A 97 1.73 -15.85 8.31
C GLY A 97 2.63 -14.65 8.07
N ASN A 98 2.15 -13.74 7.20
CA ASN A 98 2.80 -12.49 6.87
C ASN A 98 1.84 -11.34 7.09
N TYR A 99 2.33 -10.27 7.72
CA TYR A 99 1.51 -9.14 8.12
C TYR A 99 2.17 -7.80 7.75
N LEU A 100 1.37 -6.76 7.68
CA LEU A 100 1.88 -5.40 7.58
C LEU A 100 2.45 -4.96 8.91
N VAL A 101 3.53 -4.20 8.86
CA VAL A 101 4.09 -3.52 10.02
C VAL A 101 4.64 -2.16 9.61
N GLY A 102 4.30 -1.13 10.38
CA GLY A 102 4.86 0.22 10.23
C GLY A 102 6.31 0.29 10.72
N HIS A 103 6.83 1.48 10.71
CA HIS A 103 8.11 1.86 11.33
C HIS A 103 7.95 3.23 11.99
N GLY A 104 8.80 3.56 12.93
CA GLY A 104 8.80 4.87 13.59
C GLY A 104 9.24 5.96 12.62
N CYS A 105 8.59 7.12 12.69
CA CYS A 105 8.89 8.28 11.83
C CYS A 105 9.78 9.34 12.49
N GLY A 106 10.25 9.09 13.72
CA GLY A 106 11.00 10.06 14.48
C GLY A 106 10.12 11.20 14.99
N ILE A 107 10.68 12.38 15.07
CA ILE A 107 9.97 13.60 15.52
C ILE A 107 9.09 14.22 14.43
N ASN A 108 9.20 13.75 13.19
CA ASN A 108 8.42 14.26 12.07
C ASN A 108 7.08 13.55 11.97
N SER A 109 6.05 14.26 11.49
CA SER A 109 4.77 13.61 11.21
C SER A 109 4.84 12.78 9.93
N TRP A 110 4.17 11.65 9.90
CA TRP A 110 4.07 10.75 8.75
C TRP A 110 3.67 11.42 7.42
N SER A 111 2.97 12.55 7.50
CA SER A 111 2.49 13.27 6.33
C SER A 111 3.51 14.21 5.71
N LYS A 112 4.67 14.43 6.35
CA LYS A 112 5.65 15.45 5.94
C LYS A 112 7.04 14.92 5.69
N ASP A 113 7.29 13.67 5.96
CA ASP A 113 8.59 13.06 5.75
C ASP A 113 8.51 11.96 4.68
N GLU A 114 9.64 11.65 4.12
CA GLU A 114 9.82 10.56 3.15
C GLU A 114 10.14 9.23 3.85
N SER A 115 9.85 9.11 5.15
CA SER A 115 10.23 7.96 5.98
C SER A 115 9.62 6.65 5.51
N LYS A 116 8.47 6.71 4.84
CA LYS A 116 7.84 5.52 4.24
C LYS A 116 8.66 4.93 3.09
N ASP A 117 9.37 5.76 2.35
CA ASP A 117 10.18 5.38 1.18
C ASP A 117 11.65 5.20 1.56
N GLN A 118 12.13 6.00 2.51
CA GLN A 118 13.51 5.97 3.02
C GLN A 118 13.52 5.95 4.56
N PRO A 119 13.10 4.85 5.21
CA PRO A 119 12.99 4.80 6.65
C PRO A 119 14.35 4.94 7.32
N LYS A 120 14.41 5.76 8.37
CA LYS A 120 15.58 5.86 9.24
C LYS A 120 15.37 4.96 10.46
N PHE A 121 16.47 4.49 11.02
CA PHE A 121 16.46 3.61 12.17
C PHE A 121 17.41 4.14 13.24
N SER A 122 17.08 3.94 14.51
CA SER A 122 17.94 4.31 15.64
C SER A 122 17.66 3.41 16.83
N ASN A 123 18.71 3.12 17.60
CA ASN A 123 18.62 2.44 18.89
C ASN A 123 18.73 3.44 20.06
N GLU A 124 18.71 4.74 19.78
CA GLU A 124 18.69 5.78 20.81
C GLU A 124 17.31 5.93 21.41
N ASP A 125 17.25 5.99 22.74
CA ASP A 125 16.02 6.23 23.47
C ASP A 125 15.46 7.62 23.13
N GLY A 126 14.12 7.71 23.01
CA GLY A 126 13.45 8.95 22.65
C GLY A 126 13.56 9.37 21.17
N SER A 127 14.25 8.60 20.33
CA SER A 127 14.34 8.91 18.89
C SER A 127 13.02 8.79 18.15
N HIS A 128 12.07 8.04 18.67
CA HIS A 128 10.79 7.67 18.01
C HIS A 128 10.98 6.95 16.65
N LEU A 129 12.18 6.47 16.38
CA LEU A 129 12.50 5.63 15.23
C LEU A 129 12.42 4.15 15.62
N SER A 130 12.20 3.29 14.63
CA SER A 130 12.30 1.85 14.87
C SER A 130 13.75 1.45 15.12
N SER A 131 13.97 0.61 16.12
CA SER A 131 15.27 0.03 16.41
C SER A 131 15.48 -1.23 15.57
N LEU A 132 16.71 -1.44 15.10
CA LEU A 132 17.11 -2.68 14.46
C LEU A 132 17.85 -3.57 15.46
N GLY A 133 17.58 -4.87 15.42
CA GLY A 133 18.26 -5.80 16.32
C GLY A 133 17.51 -7.10 16.55
N LYS A 134 17.96 -7.82 17.59
CA LYS A 134 17.36 -9.07 18.05
C LYS A 134 16.70 -8.80 19.41
N TYR A 135 15.44 -9.16 19.52
CA TYR A 135 14.62 -8.89 20.70
C TYR A 135 14.05 -10.19 21.25
N ASN A 136 13.93 -10.27 22.56
CA ASN A 136 13.21 -11.33 23.23
C ASN A 136 11.81 -10.85 23.58
N LEU A 137 10.79 -11.64 23.24
CA LEU A 137 9.42 -11.43 23.68
C LEU A 137 9.23 -12.17 25.00
N SER A 138 9.22 -11.46 26.11
CA SER A 138 8.89 -12.03 27.42
C SER A 138 7.40 -11.85 27.72
N SER A 139 6.80 -12.83 28.42
CA SER A 139 5.50 -12.62 29.07
C SER A 139 5.67 -11.56 30.16
N VAL A 140 4.73 -10.62 30.23
CA VAL A 140 4.57 -9.71 31.35
C VAL A 140 3.91 -10.43 32.50
#